data_f0e84e5eb4dd8751ee369e1752dcfea3
#
_entry.id   f0e84e5eb4dd8751ee369e1752dcfea3
#
_cell.length_a   1.000
_cell.length_b   1.000
_cell.length_c   1.000
_cell.angle_alpha   90.00
_cell.angle_beta   90.00
_cell.angle_gamma   90.00
#
_symmetry.space_group_name_H-M   'P 1'
#
loop_
_entity.id
_entity.type
_entity.pdbx_description
1 polymer ?
#
loop_
_entity_poly.entity_id
_entity_poly.type
_entity_poly.pdbx_seq_one_letter_code
_entity_poly.pdbx_strand_id
1 'polypeptide(L)'
;MKEYIINKITKILNIKEEQIKIEIPSKSSMGDYSIQCANLRNEKYKNPIEIATMIKEEFEDTDFNFSSIKAVGPYINFYINYDKYSKQIIEEIESNKNYGSLNQGNNNSLLIEHTSINPNAEPHIGRCRNSLIGDFMSNLYEFTGYKVERHYFINDIGKKIALLVIGIETYGLKDDTFSSILDTYVKISNLAKEDESIDKKAFDYLKLVESGNKEMVQKFKEITDKCVKGQLAIFDTLNIHFDVFTHESDFVYDNYLEEILSKLEKTGKLHTDALGRKYVDLTGYDIPTREPVLVLTRSNGTSLYPIRDIAYSIHKVELNNKNNFVVLGEDQETYMKQISAVLDILGYKAPKLICYSYVLLNGGKMSTSGGTVVLVTDFMKNVKETLLDEFKKRNNEISEEKLNILVNACIKFTMLNVSKNKIVNFNLENATSFTGESGMYILYSIVRMKSILKNNNIKLSDKIKFNNEIENRIIKELSLFPEQINEILESNEPTHLTKYIFNLTQLFSKFYEDVNISNEEDIVLKSSRIRLLKCLIDVLTKSLKILGIETIDKI
;
A
#
# COMPACT_ATOMS: atom_id res chain seq x y z
N MET A 1 23.35 -0.17 -13.34
CA MET A 1 24.04 -1.17 -14.23
C MET A 1 23.19 -1.57 -15.43
N LYS A 2 21.94 -1.95 -15.29
CA LYS A 2 21.06 -2.29 -16.44
C LYS A 2 20.95 -1.16 -17.44
N GLU A 3 20.70 0.06 -16.98
CA GLU A 3 20.63 1.24 -17.84
C GLU A 3 21.93 1.46 -18.63
N TYR A 4 23.08 1.25 -18.00
CA TYR A 4 24.37 1.31 -18.66
C TYR A 4 24.48 0.29 -19.81
N ILE A 5 24.07 -0.97 -19.55
CA ILE A 5 24.07 -2.03 -20.58
C ILE A 5 23.12 -1.65 -21.73
N ILE A 6 21.88 -1.21 -21.40
CA ILE A 6 20.88 -0.80 -22.39
C ILE A 6 21.43 0.32 -23.27
N ASN A 7 21.91 1.41 -22.66
CA ASN A 7 22.45 2.56 -23.39
C ASN A 7 23.61 2.20 -24.34
N LYS A 8 24.49 1.29 -23.90
CA LYS A 8 25.62 0.85 -24.73
C LYS A 8 25.17 -0.03 -25.89
N ILE A 9 24.27 -1.01 -25.64
CA ILE A 9 23.72 -1.88 -26.69
C ILE A 9 22.88 -1.09 -27.71
N THR A 10 22.06 -0.14 -27.25
CA THR A 10 21.30 0.77 -28.11
C THR A 10 22.21 1.49 -29.12
N LYS A 11 23.36 1.98 -28.66
CA LYS A 11 24.36 2.63 -29.51
C LYS A 11 25.05 1.67 -30.46
N ILE A 12 25.45 0.47 -30.01
CA ILE A 12 26.13 -0.55 -30.80
C ILE A 12 25.24 -1.03 -31.95
N LEU A 13 23.97 -1.34 -31.67
CA LEU A 13 23.06 -1.96 -32.61
C LEU A 13 22.17 -0.96 -33.34
N ASN A 14 22.12 0.30 -32.91
CA ASN A 14 21.19 1.33 -33.39
C ASN A 14 19.72 0.84 -33.33
N ILE A 15 19.29 0.31 -32.19
CA ILE A 15 17.95 -0.19 -31.93
C ILE A 15 17.30 0.61 -30.80
N LYS A 16 16.00 0.45 -30.63
CA LYS A 16 15.29 1.09 -29.50
C LYS A 16 15.53 0.35 -28.20
N GLU A 17 15.57 1.09 -27.09
CA GLU A 17 15.75 0.55 -25.74
C GLU A 17 14.71 -0.51 -25.37
N GLU A 18 13.46 -0.34 -25.81
CA GLU A 18 12.33 -1.25 -25.54
C GLU A 18 12.54 -2.67 -26.10
N GLN A 19 13.46 -2.84 -27.05
CA GLN A 19 13.81 -4.14 -27.62
C GLN A 19 14.78 -4.92 -26.72
N ILE A 20 15.45 -4.24 -25.78
CA ILE A 20 16.50 -4.82 -24.94
C ILE A 20 15.86 -5.29 -23.63
N LYS A 21 15.70 -6.60 -23.49
CA LYS A 21 15.20 -7.22 -22.25
C LYS A 21 16.37 -7.84 -21.50
N ILE A 22 16.72 -7.25 -20.36
CA ILE A 22 17.76 -7.77 -19.46
C ILE A 22 17.10 -8.70 -18.46
N GLU A 23 17.60 -9.91 -18.38
CA GLU A 23 17.20 -10.93 -17.41
C GLU A 23 18.28 -11.05 -16.32
N ILE A 24 17.84 -11.36 -15.11
CA ILE A 24 18.73 -11.74 -14.00
C ILE A 24 18.71 -13.26 -13.90
N PRO A 25 19.80 -13.96 -14.30
CA PRO A 25 19.84 -15.42 -14.26
C PRO A 25 19.70 -15.95 -12.82
N SER A 26 18.99 -17.06 -12.65
CA SER A 26 18.85 -17.73 -11.35
C SER A 26 20.15 -18.37 -10.85
N LYS A 27 21.10 -18.66 -11.77
CA LYS A 27 22.40 -19.27 -11.45
C LYS A 27 23.52 -18.25 -11.73
N SER A 28 24.38 -17.99 -10.76
CA SER A 28 25.57 -17.11 -10.89
C SER A 28 26.50 -17.52 -12.02
N SER A 29 26.56 -18.82 -12.34
CA SER A 29 27.33 -19.35 -13.49
C SER A 29 26.89 -18.81 -14.86
N MET A 30 25.67 -18.26 -14.95
CA MET A 30 25.11 -17.65 -16.17
C MET A 30 25.25 -16.11 -16.20
N GLY A 31 26.03 -15.55 -15.29
CA GLY A 31 26.26 -14.11 -15.16
C GLY A 31 25.33 -13.41 -14.19
N ASP A 32 25.59 -12.12 -13.99
CA ASP A 32 24.73 -11.23 -13.20
C ASP A 32 23.56 -10.71 -14.01
N TYR A 33 23.79 -10.48 -15.30
CA TYR A 33 22.78 -10.08 -16.27
C TYR A 33 22.92 -10.91 -17.55
N SER A 34 21.82 -11.20 -18.19
CA SER A 34 21.76 -11.94 -19.45
C SER A 34 20.79 -11.28 -20.42
N ILE A 35 21.10 -11.33 -21.70
CA ILE A 35 20.21 -10.85 -22.76
C ILE A 35 20.10 -11.91 -23.84
N GLN A 36 18.86 -12.21 -24.23
CA GLN A 36 18.58 -13.06 -25.38
C GLN A 36 18.65 -12.23 -26.66
N CYS A 37 19.70 -12.41 -27.45
CA CYS A 37 19.97 -11.61 -28.64
C CYS A 37 18.99 -11.86 -29.79
N ALA A 38 18.12 -12.87 -29.71
CA ALA A 38 17.05 -13.09 -30.69
C ALA A 38 16.09 -11.89 -30.82
N ASN A 39 15.88 -11.15 -29.71
CA ASN A 39 15.03 -9.98 -29.67
C ASN A 39 15.73 -8.70 -30.20
N LEU A 40 17.04 -8.75 -30.42
CA LEU A 40 17.87 -7.61 -30.84
C LEU A 40 18.10 -7.59 -32.38
N ARG A 41 17.42 -8.47 -33.10
CA ARG A 41 17.53 -8.52 -34.58
C ARG A 41 17.05 -7.22 -35.19
N ASN A 42 17.76 -6.79 -36.23
CA ASN A 42 17.40 -5.63 -37.03
C ASN A 42 17.70 -5.92 -38.52
N GLU A 43 17.58 -4.94 -39.41
CA GLU A 43 17.84 -5.10 -40.84
C GLU A 43 19.28 -5.54 -41.13
N LYS A 44 20.25 -5.06 -40.34
CA LYS A 44 21.68 -5.32 -40.54
C LYS A 44 22.12 -6.63 -39.89
N TYR A 45 21.57 -6.96 -38.69
CA TYR A 45 21.99 -8.11 -37.89
C TYR A 45 20.81 -9.08 -37.68
N LYS A 46 20.88 -10.26 -38.33
CA LYS A 46 19.79 -11.26 -38.34
C LYS A 46 20.09 -12.49 -37.48
N ASN A 47 21.38 -12.81 -37.29
CA ASN A 47 21.81 -13.99 -36.55
C ASN A 47 22.06 -13.64 -35.07
N PRO A 48 21.30 -14.19 -34.11
CA PRO A 48 21.48 -13.90 -32.67
C PRO A 48 22.86 -14.26 -32.11
N ILE A 49 23.53 -15.27 -32.68
CA ILE A 49 24.87 -15.69 -32.23
C ILE A 49 25.91 -14.64 -32.65
N GLU A 50 25.81 -14.13 -33.88
CA GLU A 50 26.66 -13.05 -34.35
C GLU A 50 26.46 -11.76 -33.56
N ILE A 51 25.19 -11.44 -33.21
CA ILE A 51 24.86 -10.29 -32.36
C ILE A 51 25.51 -10.43 -30.99
N ALA A 52 25.41 -11.61 -30.34
CA ALA A 52 26.02 -11.86 -29.04
C ALA A 52 27.55 -11.72 -29.07
N THR A 53 28.19 -12.23 -30.14
CA THR A 53 29.65 -12.13 -30.33
C THR A 53 30.09 -10.69 -30.54
N MET A 54 29.39 -9.95 -31.38
CA MET A 54 29.69 -8.54 -31.64
C MET A 54 29.50 -7.66 -30.39
N ILE A 55 28.41 -7.85 -29.67
CA ILE A 55 28.23 -7.13 -28.40
C ILE A 55 29.38 -7.43 -27.43
N LYS A 56 29.78 -8.71 -27.33
CA LYS A 56 30.93 -9.09 -26.50
C LYS A 56 32.19 -8.32 -26.88
N GLU A 57 32.56 -8.33 -28.15
CA GLU A 57 33.76 -7.66 -28.69
C GLU A 57 33.76 -6.16 -28.39
N GLU A 58 32.65 -5.48 -28.64
CA GLU A 58 32.49 -4.03 -28.38
C GLU A 58 32.50 -3.63 -26.90
N PHE A 59 32.24 -4.58 -25.99
CA PHE A 59 32.34 -4.34 -24.53
C PHE A 59 33.73 -4.68 -23.98
N GLU A 60 34.42 -5.75 -24.43
CA GLU A 60 35.65 -6.26 -23.82
C GLU A 60 36.81 -5.27 -23.87
N ASP A 61 36.93 -4.48 -24.91
CA ASP A 61 38.10 -3.59 -25.08
C ASP A 61 38.07 -2.31 -24.22
N THR A 62 36.95 -2.00 -23.56
CA THR A 62 36.80 -0.68 -22.89
C THR A 62 36.07 -0.71 -21.55
N ASP A 63 35.62 -1.86 -21.05
CA ASP A 63 34.67 -1.88 -19.95
C ASP A 63 35.14 -2.53 -18.65
N PHE A 64 35.68 -1.69 -17.77
CA PHE A 64 36.10 -2.11 -16.42
C PHE A 64 34.95 -2.37 -15.44
N ASN A 65 33.68 -2.26 -15.87
CA ASN A 65 32.52 -2.54 -15.00
C ASN A 65 32.23 -4.03 -14.90
N PHE A 66 32.75 -4.81 -15.86
CA PHE A 66 32.59 -6.25 -15.88
C PHE A 66 33.90 -6.99 -15.67
N SER A 67 33.85 -8.07 -14.91
CA SER A 67 34.98 -8.99 -14.75
C SER A 67 35.13 -9.91 -15.97
N SER A 68 34.01 -10.21 -16.65
CA SER A 68 33.98 -10.90 -17.93
C SER A 68 32.61 -10.72 -18.62
N ILE A 69 32.62 -10.87 -19.95
CA ILE A 69 31.40 -10.89 -20.78
C ILE A 69 31.49 -12.12 -21.66
N LYS A 70 30.43 -12.96 -21.65
CA LYS A 70 30.44 -14.23 -22.38
C LYS A 70 29.28 -14.34 -23.35
N ALA A 71 29.58 -14.57 -24.62
CA ALA A 71 28.60 -14.98 -25.59
C ALA A 71 28.42 -16.51 -25.52
N VAL A 72 27.20 -16.97 -25.26
CA VAL A 72 26.86 -18.40 -25.13
C VAL A 72 25.65 -18.69 -26.02
N GLY A 73 25.92 -19.18 -27.23
CA GLY A 73 24.87 -19.31 -28.25
C GLY A 73 24.19 -17.97 -28.52
N PRO A 74 22.84 -17.88 -28.46
CA PRO A 74 22.11 -16.65 -28.72
C PRO A 74 22.02 -15.73 -27.50
N TYR A 75 22.80 -15.95 -26.44
CA TYR A 75 22.80 -15.17 -25.21
C TYR A 75 24.11 -14.42 -25.02
N ILE A 76 24.03 -13.21 -24.47
CA ILE A 76 25.15 -12.45 -23.94
C ILE A 76 25.00 -12.35 -22.43
N ASN A 77 26.03 -12.77 -21.68
CA ASN A 77 26.05 -12.83 -20.24
C ASN A 77 27.12 -11.89 -19.68
N PHE A 78 26.72 -11.01 -18.77
CA PHE A 78 27.57 -10.01 -18.14
C PHE A 78 27.87 -10.42 -16.70
N TYR A 79 29.15 -10.44 -16.32
CA TYR A 79 29.63 -10.72 -14.98
C TYR A 79 30.20 -9.44 -14.38
N ILE A 80 29.59 -8.93 -13.31
CA ILE A 80 29.98 -7.67 -12.68
C ILE A 80 31.39 -7.75 -12.09
N ASN A 81 32.16 -6.66 -12.20
CA ASN A 81 33.39 -6.47 -11.45
C ASN A 81 33.05 -5.98 -10.03
N TYR A 82 32.86 -6.90 -9.09
CA TYR A 82 32.45 -6.57 -7.73
C TYR A 82 33.49 -5.79 -6.93
N ASP A 83 34.79 -5.85 -7.26
CA ASP A 83 35.83 -5.05 -6.58
C ASP A 83 35.56 -3.55 -6.73
N LYS A 84 35.06 -3.13 -7.87
CA LYS A 84 34.71 -1.75 -8.18
C LYS A 84 33.28 -1.42 -7.82
N TYR A 85 32.35 -2.30 -8.21
CA TYR A 85 30.92 -2.09 -8.07
C TYR A 85 30.48 -2.01 -6.62
N SER A 86 31.02 -2.86 -5.75
CA SER A 86 30.71 -2.85 -4.32
C SER A 86 31.03 -1.53 -3.66
N LYS A 87 32.17 -0.93 -4.02
CA LYS A 87 32.55 0.39 -3.51
C LYS A 87 31.54 1.45 -3.94
N GLN A 88 31.19 1.48 -5.22
CA GLN A 88 30.21 2.43 -5.76
C GLN A 88 28.87 2.34 -5.03
N ILE A 89 28.29 1.12 -4.89
CA ILE A 89 26.98 0.93 -4.26
C ILE A 89 26.99 1.30 -2.78
N ILE A 90 28.03 0.91 -2.03
CA ILE A 90 28.13 1.26 -0.61
C ILE A 90 28.24 2.78 -0.44
N GLU A 91 29.09 3.46 -1.20
CA GLU A 91 29.26 4.92 -1.13
C GLU A 91 27.99 5.66 -1.55
N GLU A 92 27.25 5.15 -2.55
CA GLU A 92 25.97 5.70 -2.97
C GLU A 92 24.92 5.60 -1.87
N ILE A 93 24.77 4.44 -1.23
CA ILE A 93 23.81 4.24 -0.13
C ILE A 93 24.18 5.12 1.07
N GLU A 94 25.46 5.18 1.46
CA GLU A 94 25.92 5.96 2.61
C GLU A 94 25.78 7.47 2.41
N SER A 95 25.97 7.96 1.19
CA SER A 95 25.90 9.40 0.86
C SER A 95 24.49 9.89 0.55
N ASN A 96 23.61 9.01 0.06
CA ASN A 96 22.25 9.36 -0.35
C ASN A 96 21.21 8.94 0.68
N LYS A 97 20.80 9.87 1.54
CA LYS A 97 19.72 9.62 2.53
C LYS A 97 18.43 9.10 1.91
N ASN A 98 18.17 9.46 0.65
CA ASN A 98 16.98 9.04 -0.09
C ASN A 98 17.31 7.94 -1.13
N TYR A 99 18.33 7.11 -0.89
CA TYR A 99 18.66 6.00 -1.77
C TYR A 99 17.41 5.13 -2.04
N GLY A 100 17.17 4.83 -3.29
CA GLY A 100 15.96 4.15 -3.78
C GLY A 100 14.86 5.10 -4.25
N SER A 101 14.81 6.34 -3.75
CA SER A 101 13.88 7.34 -4.25
C SER A 101 14.37 7.92 -5.57
N LEU A 102 13.60 7.74 -6.64
CA LEU A 102 13.88 8.33 -7.96
C LEU A 102 13.34 9.75 -8.08
N ASN A 103 12.73 10.29 -7.02
CA ASN A 103 12.11 11.62 -6.96
C ASN A 103 11.14 11.90 -8.14
N GLN A 104 10.46 10.87 -8.63
CA GLN A 104 9.53 10.97 -9.77
C GLN A 104 8.37 11.93 -9.48
N GLY A 105 7.99 12.07 -8.23
CA GLY A 105 6.94 12.97 -7.78
C GLY A 105 7.28 14.45 -7.99
N ASN A 106 8.54 14.83 -7.92
CA ASN A 106 9.02 16.20 -8.07
C ASN A 106 8.13 17.24 -7.34
N ASN A 107 7.73 16.91 -6.11
CA ASN A 107 6.78 17.68 -5.27
C ASN A 107 5.37 17.89 -5.88
N ASN A 108 4.99 17.14 -6.91
CA ASN A 108 3.61 17.18 -7.39
C ASN A 108 2.66 16.64 -6.33
N SER A 109 1.51 17.29 -6.20
CA SER A 109 0.47 16.86 -5.28
C SER A 109 -0.21 15.57 -5.75
N LEU A 110 -0.60 14.73 -4.80
CA LEU A 110 -1.30 13.47 -5.02
C LEU A 110 -2.28 13.23 -3.88
N LEU A 111 -3.52 12.87 -4.21
CA LEU A 111 -4.57 12.57 -3.26
C LEU A 111 -4.84 11.07 -3.24
N ILE A 112 -4.89 10.48 -2.05
CA ILE A 112 -5.25 9.09 -1.84
C ILE A 112 -6.41 9.01 -0.84
N GLU A 113 -7.58 8.59 -1.33
CA GLU A 113 -8.72 8.28 -0.48
C GLU A 113 -8.71 6.81 -0.14
N HIS A 114 -8.80 6.51 1.15
CA HIS A 114 -8.91 5.13 1.63
C HIS A 114 -9.68 5.04 2.95
N THR A 115 -9.99 3.83 3.38
CA THR A 115 -10.66 3.52 4.64
C THR A 115 -12.14 3.87 4.63
N SER A 116 -12.53 5.11 4.88
CA SER A 116 -13.90 5.65 4.76
C SER A 116 -14.99 4.71 5.32
N ILE A 117 -14.93 4.44 6.63
CA ILE A 117 -15.83 3.52 7.32
C ILE A 117 -17.07 4.28 7.82
N ASN A 118 -18.25 3.65 7.73
CA ASN A 118 -19.44 4.23 8.32
C ASN A 118 -19.25 4.53 9.80
N PRO A 119 -19.54 5.74 10.29
CA PRO A 119 -19.23 6.17 11.65
C PRO A 119 -19.86 5.28 12.74
N ASN A 120 -21.02 4.68 12.48
CA ASN A 120 -21.74 3.80 13.39
C ASN A 120 -21.15 2.38 13.53
N ALA A 121 -19.94 2.13 13.03
CA ALA A 121 -19.34 0.81 13.02
C ALA A 121 -17.87 0.85 13.44
N GLU A 122 -17.44 -0.14 14.22
CA GLU A 122 -16.03 -0.38 14.48
C GLU A 122 -15.36 -0.98 13.22
N PRO A 123 -14.09 -0.64 12.93
CA PRO A 123 -13.36 -1.23 11.83
C PRO A 123 -13.28 -2.76 11.93
N HIS A 124 -13.66 -3.46 10.87
CA HIS A 124 -13.44 -4.90 10.76
C HIS A 124 -12.21 -5.21 9.91
N ILE A 125 -11.70 -6.44 10.00
CA ILE A 125 -10.43 -6.85 9.38
C ILE A 125 -10.40 -6.62 7.85
N GLY A 126 -11.52 -6.75 7.15
CA GLY A 126 -11.59 -6.46 5.72
C GLY A 126 -11.36 -4.97 5.42
N ARG A 127 -11.86 -4.07 6.28
CA ARG A 127 -11.59 -2.62 6.17
C ARG A 127 -10.17 -2.28 6.59
N CYS A 128 -9.59 -3.03 7.53
CA CYS A 128 -8.17 -2.90 7.88
C CYS A 128 -7.28 -3.10 6.65
N ARG A 129 -7.55 -4.09 5.79
CA ARG A 129 -6.80 -4.30 4.55
C ARG A 129 -6.85 -3.08 3.62
N ASN A 130 -8.01 -2.45 3.48
CA ASN A 130 -8.14 -1.18 2.75
C ASN A 130 -7.17 -0.13 3.28
N SER A 131 -7.21 0.07 4.59
CA SER A 131 -6.38 1.06 5.28
C SER A 131 -4.88 0.79 5.12
N LEU A 132 -4.48 -0.49 5.21
CA LEU A 132 -3.07 -0.89 5.02
C LEU A 132 -2.57 -0.66 3.60
N ILE A 133 -3.40 -0.93 2.59
CA ILE A 133 -3.06 -0.67 1.18
C ILE A 133 -2.97 0.84 0.92
N GLY A 134 -3.91 1.62 1.46
CA GLY A 134 -3.91 3.08 1.33
C GLY A 134 -2.69 3.72 2.01
N ASP A 135 -2.35 3.27 3.22
CA ASP A 135 -1.16 3.70 3.96
C ASP A 135 0.13 3.35 3.20
N PHE A 136 0.25 2.10 2.72
CA PHE A 136 1.37 1.67 1.89
C PHE A 136 1.54 2.56 0.65
N MET A 137 0.46 2.81 -0.09
CA MET A 137 0.51 3.67 -1.27
C MET A 137 0.94 5.09 -0.90
N SER A 138 0.38 5.65 0.16
CA SER A 138 0.73 6.99 0.63
C SER A 138 2.22 7.10 0.94
N ASN A 139 2.75 6.15 1.69
CA ASN A 139 4.17 6.12 2.06
C ASN A 139 5.09 5.89 0.85
N LEU A 140 4.67 5.05 -0.13
CA LEU A 140 5.41 4.81 -1.37
C LEU A 140 5.51 6.08 -2.20
N TYR A 141 4.38 6.78 -2.41
CA TYR A 141 4.36 8.01 -3.19
C TYR A 141 5.11 9.15 -2.49
N GLU A 142 5.02 9.28 -1.16
CA GLU A 142 5.86 10.21 -0.39
C GLU A 142 7.34 9.89 -0.53
N PHE A 143 7.73 8.61 -0.41
CA PHE A 143 9.10 8.18 -0.60
C PHE A 143 9.65 8.54 -1.98
N THR A 144 8.80 8.52 -3.01
CA THR A 144 9.16 8.88 -4.40
C THR A 144 8.98 10.35 -4.73
N GLY A 145 8.79 11.21 -3.72
CA GLY A 145 8.85 12.68 -3.84
C GLY A 145 7.53 13.37 -4.18
N TYR A 146 6.39 12.70 -4.04
CA TYR A 146 5.08 13.34 -4.13
C TYR A 146 4.70 14.02 -2.80
N LYS A 147 3.89 15.08 -2.88
CA LYS A 147 3.15 15.62 -1.74
C LYS A 147 1.82 14.89 -1.66
N VAL A 148 1.70 13.95 -0.73
CA VAL A 148 0.52 13.10 -0.59
C VAL A 148 -0.44 13.72 0.43
N GLU A 149 -1.72 13.76 0.08
CA GLU A 149 -2.83 14.06 1.00
C GLU A 149 -3.67 12.79 1.18
N ARG A 150 -3.80 12.31 2.42
CA ARG A 150 -4.59 11.13 2.82
C ARG A 150 -5.99 11.59 3.18
N HIS A 151 -6.96 11.22 2.38
CA HIS A 151 -8.36 11.62 2.55
C HIS A 151 -9.18 10.54 3.22
N TYR A 152 -10.00 10.96 4.18
CA TYR A 152 -11.03 10.16 4.83
C TYR A 152 -12.40 10.77 4.53
N PHE A 153 -13.26 10.06 3.82
CA PHE A 153 -14.63 10.48 3.54
C PHE A 153 -15.56 10.00 4.64
N ILE A 154 -16.29 10.93 5.25
CA ILE A 154 -17.17 10.69 6.40
C ILE A 154 -18.63 10.67 5.93
N ASN A 155 -19.25 9.50 6.00
CA ASN A 155 -20.69 9.34 5.71
C ASN A 155 -21.51 9.77 6.93
N ASP A 156 -21.70 11.05 7.12
CA ASP A 156 -22.40 11.66 8.25
C ASP A 156 -23.90 11.86 8.00
N ILE A 157 -24.41 11.55 6.81
CA ILE A 157 -25.83 11.59 6.47
C ILE A 157 -26.34 10.18 6.19
N GLY A 158 -27.37 9.77 6.91
CA GLY A 158 -28.05 8.51 6.61
C GLY A 158 -28.89 7.99 7.77
N LYS A 159 -29.78 7.03 7.45
CA LYS A 159 -30.68 6.42 8.45
C LYS A 159 -29.95 5.89 9.68
N LYS A 160 -28.71 5.35 9.50
CA LYS A 160 -27.93 4.80 10.60
C LYS A 160 -27.50 5.86 11.59
N ILE A 161 -27.12 7.04 11.11
CA ILE A 161 -26.76 8.17 11.98
C ILE A 161 -28.01 8.75 12.65
N ALA A 162 -29.14 8.86 11.94
CA ALA A 162 -30.40 9.26 12.52
C ALA A 162 -30.82 8.31 13.66
N LEU A 163 -30.71 7.00 13.48
CA LEU A 163 -30.96 6.02 14.53
C LEU A 163 -30.02 6.21 15.72
N LEU A 164 -28.74 6.47 15.48
CA LEU A 164 -27.80 6.72 16.55
C LEU A 164 -28.14 7.98 17.36
N VAL A 165 -28.51 9.07 16.70
CA VAL A 165 -29.02 10.30 17.36
C VAL A 165 -30.22 9.98 18.24
N ILE A 166 -31.23 9.26 17.70
CA ILE A 166 -32.43 8.85 18.45
C ILE A 166 -32.06 7.95 19.64
N GLY A 167 -31.11 7.03 19.45
CA GLY A 167 -30.64 6.15 20.50
C GLY A 167 -30.03 6.90 21.67
N ILE A 168 -29.20 7.90 21.38
CA ILE A 168 -28.57 8.75 22.40
C ILE A 168 -29.63 9.61 23.11
N GLU A 169 -30.60 10.16 22.38
CA GLU A 169 -31.71 10.89 22.97
C GLU A 169 -32.59 10.00 23.88
N THR A 170 -32.75 8.72 23.52
CA THR A 170 -33.63 7.79 24.24
C THR A 170 -32.98 7.17 25.47
N TYR A 171 -31.71 6.74 25.34
CA TYR A 171 -31.02 5.97 26.38
C TYR A 171 -29.92 6.74 27.10
N GLY A 172 -29.46 7.88 26.54
CA GLY A 172 -28.22 8.52 26.93
C GLY A 172 -26.99 7.69 26.54
N LEU A 173 -25.83 8.19 26.87
CA LEU A 173 -24.57 7.43 26.81
C LEU A 173 -24.16 7.03 28.24
N LYS A 174 -23.66 5.82 28.41
CA LYS A 174 -23.09 5.37 29.67
C LYS A 174 -21.85 6.18 30.07
N ASP A 175 -21.03 6.47 29.05
CA ASP A 175 -19.83 7.30 29.11
C ASP A 175 -19.54 7.85 27.69
N ASP A 176 -18.52 8.69 27.55
CA ASP A 176 -18.15 9.32 26.27
C ASP A 176 -17.17 8.47 25.45
N THR A 177 -17.23 7.13 25.58
CA THR A 177 -16.39 6.21 24.82
C THR A 177 -17.06 5.78 23.52
N PHE A 178 -16.25 5.42 22.53
CA PHE A 178 -16.72 4.88 21.25
C PHE A 178 -17.54 3.60 21.44
N SER A 179 -17.12 2.72 22.35
CA SER A 179 -17.88 1.50 22.70
C SER A 179 -19.29 1.82 23.21
N SER A 180 -19.43 2.81 24.11
CA SER A 180 -20.74 3.23 24.62
C SER A 180 -21.68 3.74 23.53
N ILE A 181 -21.11 4.45 22.54
CA ILE A 181 -21.86 4.93 21.37
C ILE A 181 -22.33 3.76 20.50
N LEU A 182 -21.45 2.77 20.23
CA LEU A 182 -21.80 1.58 19.47
C LEU A 182 -22.84 0.71 20.19
N ASP A 183 -22.74 0.53 21.50
CA ASP A 183 -23.72 -0.19 22.32
C ASP A 183 -25.11 0.47 22.23
N THR A 184 -25.16 1.80 22.25
CA THR A 184 -26.38 2.57 22.09
C THR A 184 -26.97 2.40 20.70
N TYR A 185 -26.13 2.38 19.65
CA TYR A 185 -26.56 2.10 18.27
C TYR A 185 -27.17 0.70 18.13
N VAL A 186 -26.56 -0.33 18.74
CA VAL A 186 -27.10 -1.70 18.71
C VAL A 186 -28.47 -1.77 19.37
N LYS A 187 -28.65 -1.12 20.54
CA LYS A 187 -29.93 -1.08 21.26
C LYS A 187 -31.03 -0.45 20.41
N ILE A 188 -30.79 0.74 19.85
CA ILE A 188 -31.80 1.44 19.07
C ILE A 188 -32.09 0.73 17.73
N SER A 189 -31.09 0.13 17.10
CA SER A 189 -31.24 -0.64 15.88
C SER A 189 -32.10 -1.89 16.06
N ASN A 190 -32.02 -2.54 17.24
CA ASN A 190 -32.89 -3.66 17.56
C ASN A 190 -34.30 -3.19 17.86
N LEU A 191 -34.49 -2.10 18.61
CA LEU A 191 -35.81 -1.52 18.85
C LEU A 191 -36.47 -1.11 17.54
N ALA A 192 -35.75 -0.52 16.59
CA ALA A 192 -36.29 -0.10 15.29
C ALA A 192 -36.79 -1.28 14.41
N LYS A 193 -36.40 -2.53 14.71
CA LYS A 193 -36.94 -3.73 14.05
C LYS A 193 -38.34 -4.12 14.59
N GLU A 194 -38.62 -3.73 15.83
CA GLU A 194 -39.85 -4.07 16.55
C GLU A 194 -40.84 -2.91 16.55
N ASP A 195 -40.37 -1.67 16.40
CA ASP A 195 -41.17 -0.45 16.44
C ASP A 195 -40.94 0.44 15.20
N GLU A 196 -41.84 0.38 14.25
CA GLU A 196 -41.81 1.19 13.01
C GLU A 196 -41.81 2.71 13.27
N SER A 197 -42.27 3.16 14.43
CA SER A 197 -42.30 4.59 14.78
C SER A 197 -40.88 5.17 14.85
N ILE A 198 -39.88 4.36 15.27
CA ILE A 198 -38.45 4.73 15.30
C ILE A 198 -37.92 4.98 13.88
N ASP A 199 -38.27 4.11 12.94
CA ASP A 199 -37.91 4.29 11.53
C ASP A 199 -38.50 5.57 10.94
N LYS A 200 -39.76 5.85 11.23
CA LYS A 200 -40.41 7.08 10.82
C LYS A 200 -39.71 8.32 11.40
N LYS A 201 -39.41 8.30 12.70
CA LYS A 201 -38.67 9.37 13.37
C LYS A 201 -37.27 9.57 12.73
N ALA A 202 -36.60 8.47 12.36
CA ALA A 202 -35.27 8.53 11.69
C ALA A 202 -35.40 9.21 10.31
N PHE A 203 -36.42 8.92 9.54
CA PHE A 203 -36.69 9.61 8.28
C PHE A 203 -37.03 11.09 8.45
N ASP A 204 -37.80 11.45 9.50
CA ASP A 204 -38.07 12.85 9.81
C ASP A 204 -36.81 13.63 10.19
N TYR A 205 -35.92 13.02 10.96
CA TYR A 205 -34.60 13.60 11.27
C TYR A 205 -33.75 13.80 10.01
N LEU A 206 -33.74 12.82 9.10
CA LEU A 206 -33.02 12.95 7.84
C LEU A 206 -33.55 14.12 6.99
N LYS A 207 -34.89 14.30 6.91
CA LYS A 207 -35.48 15.44 6.21
C LYS A 207 -35.05 16.77 6.82
N LEU A 208 -34.97 16.87 8.15
CA LEU A 208 -34.47 18.07 8.82
C LEU A 208 -33.01 18.35 8.47
N VAL A 209 -32.17 17.31 8.44
CA VAL A 209 -30.74 17.45 8.04
C VAL A 209 -30.66 17.88 6.58
N GLU A 210 -31.35 17.18 5.65
CA GLU A 210 -31.35 17.50 4.21
C GLU A 210 -31.91 18.89 3.90
N SER A 211 -32.82 19.41 4.73
CA SER A 211 -33.32 20.79 4.63
C SER A 211 -32.45 21.86 5.28
N GLY A 212 -31.30 21.49 5.84
CA GLY A 212 -30.35 22.40 6.47
C GLY A 212 -30.76 22.93 7.84
N ASN A 213 -31.60 22.18 8.59
CA ASN A 213 -31.94 22.53 9.98
C ASN A 213 -30.64 22.52 10.84
N LYS A 214 -30.20 23.70 11.27
CA LYS A 214 -28.90 23.89 11.93
C LYS A 214 -28.73 23.05 13.19
N GLU A 215 -29.78 22.90 14.00
CA GLU A 215 -29.73 22.12 15.24
C GLU A 215 -29.53 20.63 14.94
N MET A 216 -30.29 20.09 13.98
CA MET A 216 -30.19 18.66 13.64
C MET A 216 -28.87 18.36 12.92
N VAL A 217 -28.43 19.22 12.01
CA VAL A 217 -27.12 19.12 11.35
C VAL A 217 -25.99 19.07 12.39
N GLN A 218 -26.04 19.97 13.39
CA GLN A 218 -25.02 20.01 14.44
C GLN A 218 -25.03 18.74 15.28
N LYS A 219 -26.20 18.19 15.65
CA LYS A 219 -26.31 16.92 16.39
C LYS A 219 -25.70 15.76 15.62
N PHE A 220 -26.00 15.65 14.32
CA PHE A 220 -25.42 14.60 13.46
C PHE A 220 -23.90 14.71 13.41
N LYS A 221 -23.39 15.91 13.19
CA LYS A 221 -21.95 16.17 13.10
C LYS A 221 -21.22 15.83 14.40
N GLU A 222 -21.70 16.31 15.54
CA GLU A 222 -21.05 16.05 16.84
C GLU A 222 -20.95 14.56 17.15
N ILE A 223 -22.01 13.78 16.88
CA ILE A 223 -22.03 12.34 17.10
C ILE A 223 -21.10 11.62 16.14
N THR A 224 -21.14 12.02 14.86
CA THR A 224 -20.28 11.46 13.82
C THR A 224 -18.82 11.71 14.10
N ASP A 225 -18.45 12.93 14.52
CA ASP A 225 -17.08 13.30 14.85
C ASP A 225 -16.55 12.46 16.05
N LYS A 226 -17.39 12.18 17.06
CA LYS A 226 -17.04 11.27 18.15
C LYS A 226 -16.76 9.84 17.67
N CYS A 227 -17.62 9.34 16.78
CA CYS A 227 -17.43 8.01 16.18
C CYS A 227 -16.13 7.93 15.37
N VAL A 228 -15.88 8.92 14.51
CA VAL A 228 -14.66 9.00 13.70
C VAL A 228 -13.43 9.08 14.58
N LYS A 229 -13.46 9.89 15.65
CA LYS A 229 -12.36 9.95 16.62
C LYS A 229 -12.07 8.58 17.24
N GLY A 230 -13.11 7.80 17.57
CA GLY A 230 -12.94 6.44 18.05
C GLY A 230 -12.32 5.49 17.02
N GLN A 231 -12.74 5.59 15.76
CA GLN A 231 -12.14 4.83 14.66
C GLN A 231 -10.67 5.21 14.43
N LEU A 232 -10.35 6.50 14.45
CA LEU A 232 -8.98 6.98 14.28
C LEU A 232 -8.06 6.47 15.38
N ALA A 233 -8.51 6.41 16.63
CA ALA A 233 -7.72 5.85 17.72
C ALA A 233 -7.35 4.37 17.48
N ILE A 234 -8.18 3.60 16.77
CA ILE A 234 -7.85 2.22 16.36
C ILE A 234 -6.80 2.23 15.26
N PHE A 235 -6.92 3.11 14.25
CA PHE A 235 -5.95 3.20 13.16
C PHE A 235 -4.61 3.77 13.60
N ASP A 236 -4.58 4.67 14.59
CA ASP A 236 -3.33 5.17 15.19
C ASP A 236 -2.50 4.04 15.79
N THR A 237 -3.13 3.00 16.36
CA THR A 237 -2.41 1.82 16.86
C THR A 237 -1.72 1.01 15.75
N LEU A 238 -2.18 1.16 14.51
CA LEU A 238 -1.57 0.60 13.30
C LEU A 238 -0.67 1.62 12.58
N ASN A 239 -0.39 2.78 13.17
CA ASN A 239 0.39 3.86 12.57
C ASN A 239 -0.17 4.25 11.19
N ILE A 240 -1.50 4.47 11.12
CA ILE A 240 -2.23 4.92 9.93
C ILE A 240 -2.88 6.26 10.24
N HIS A 241 -2.55 7.28 9.46
CA HIS A 241 -2.97 8.66 9.68
C HIS A 241 -3.69 9.21 8.46
N PHE A 242 -4.48 10.27 8.69
CA PHE A 242 -5.22 10.99 7.66
C PHE A 242 -4.97 12.49 7.79
N ASP A 243 -4.93 13.17 6.65
CA ASP A 243 -4.62 14.59 6.58
C ASP A 243 -5.91 15.43 6.40
N VAL A 244 -6.89 14.89 5.64
CA VAL A 244 -8.10 15.61 5.27
C VAL A 244 -9.34 14.77 5.56
N PHE A 245 -10.32 15.39 6.23
CA PHE A 245 -11.61 14.82 6.55
C PHE A 245 -12.69 15.58 5.82
N THR A 246 -13.45 14.90 4.95
CA THR A 246 -14.52 15.50 4.17
C THR A 246 -15.84 14.85 4.55
N HIS A 247 -16.83 15.64 4.93
CA HIS A 247 -18.16 15.14 5.30
C HIS A 247 -19.07 15.04 4.06
N GLU A 248 -19.86 13.98 3.98
CA GLU A 248 -20.87 13.82 2.93
C GLU A 248 -21.88 14.96 2.96
N SER A 249 -22.20 15.49 4.15
CA SER A 249 -23.09 16.63 4.34
C SER A 249 -22.61 17.92 3.67
N ASP A 250 -21.30 18.10 3.50
CA ASP A 250 -20.75 19.29 2.85
C ASP A 250 -21.23 19.44 1.40
N PHE A 251 -21.69 18.36 0.76
CA PHE A 251 -22.20 18.37 -0.62
C PHE A 251 -23.72 18.43 -0.74
N VAL A 252 -24.45 18.40 0.37
CA VAL A 252 -25.94 18.42 0.35
C VAL A 252 -26.48 19.85 0.37
N TYR A 253 -25.68 20.78 0.89
CA TYR A 253 -26.02 22.18 0.99
C TYR A 253 -25.47 22.96 -0.21
N ASP A 254 -25.92 24.19 -0.41
CA ASP A 254 -25.41 25.15 -1.40
C ASP A 254 -25.72 24.85 -2.88
N ASN A 255 -26.80 24.14 -3.18
CA ASN A 255 -27.27 23.80 -4.55
C ASN A 255 -26.24 23.05 -5.43
N TYR A 256 -25.19 22.49 -4.83
CA TYR A 256 -24.12 21.82 -5.57
C TYR A 256 -24.62 20.60 -6.36
N LEU A 257 -25.57 19.84 -5.79
CA LEU A 257 -26.18 18.68 -6.46
C LEU A 257 -27.06 19.11 -7.63
N GLU A 258 -27.81 20.22 -7.49
CA GLU A 258 -28.63 20.80 -8.55
C GLU A 258 -27.79 21.27 -9.73
N GLU A 259 -26.60 21.85 -9.45
CA GLU A 259 -25.65 22.23 -10.50
C GLU A 259 -25.15 21.02 -11.28
N ILE A 260 -24.84 19.91 -10.60
CA ILE A 260 -24.42 18.66 -11.25
C ILE A 260 -25.55 18.11 -12.13
N LEU A 261 -26.78 18.07 -11.62
CA LEU A 261 -27.94 17.64 -12.41
C LEU A 261 -28.16 18.54 -13.64
N SER A 262 -28.04 19.85 -13.48
CA SER A 262 -28.15 20.80 -14.60
C SER A 262 -27.02 20.61 -15.64
N LYS A 263 -25.79 20.35 -15.20
CA LYS A 263 -24.69 20.01 -16.11
C LYS A 263 -24.96 18.72 -16.87
N LEU A 264 -25.45 17.68 -16.20
CA LEU A 264 -25.81 16.39 -16.81
C LEU A 264 -26.95 16.53 -17.81
N GLU A 265 -28.00 17.35 -17.52
CA GLU A 265 -29.09 17.60 -18.43
C GLU A 265 -28.64 18.19 -19.76
N LYS A 266 -27.67 19.12 -19.73
CA LYS A 266 -27.07 19.73 -20.93
C LYS A 266 -26.34 18.72 -21.80
N THR A 267 -25.89 17.59 -21.24
CA THR A 267 -25.23 16.51 -22.02
C THR A 267 -26.20 15.62 -22.79
N GLY A 268 -27.51 15.71 -22.49
CA GLY A 268 -28.54 14.83 -23.04
C GLY A 268 -28.53 13.39 -22.49
N LYS A 269 -27.70 13.12 -21.47
CA LYS A 269 -27.56 11.80 -20.85
C LYS A 269 -28.39 11.62 -19.56
N LEU A 270 -28.93 12.71 -19.01
CA LEU A 270 -29.82 12.65 -17.85
C LEU A 270 -31.27 12.40 -18.30
N HIS A 271 -31.88 11.39 -17.72
CA HIS A 271 -33.25 10.98 -18.01
C HIS A 271 -34.09 10.92 -16.74
N THR A 272 -35.44 10.95 -16.91
CA THR A 272 -36.39 10.75 -15.80
C THR A 272 -37.24 9.53 -16.12
N ASP A 273 -37.35 8.58 -15.21
CA ASP A 273 -38.19 7.39 -15.38
C ASP A 273 -39.65 7.65 -15.03
N ALA A 274 -40.52 6.63 -15.24
CA ALA A 274 -41.95 6.70 -14.96
C ALA A 274 -42.29 6.94 -13.48
N LEU A 275 -41.34 6.72 -12.57
CA LEU A 275 -41.48 6.96 -11.13
C LEU A 275 -40.98 8.36 -10.71
N GLY A 276 -40.46 9.17 -11.65
CA GLY A 276 -39.92 10.49 -11.37
C GLY A 276 -38.44 10.47 -10.88
N ARG A 277 -37.76 9.31 -10.92
CA ARG A 277 -36.34 9.19 -10.53
C ARG A 277 -35.47 9.67 -11.68
N LYS A 278 -34.45 10.50 -11.36
CA LYS A 278 -33.45 10.92 -12.34
C LYS A 278 -32.31 9.89 -12.39
N TYR A 279 -31.87 9.52 -13.60
CA TYR A 279 -30.79 8.60 -13.84
C TYR A 279 -29.95 9.02 -15.05
N VAL A 280 -28.69 8.59 -15.08
CA VAL A 280 -27.78 8.79 -16.22
C VAL A 280 -27.73 7.49 -17.03
N ASP A 281 -27.90 7.63 -18.36
CA ASP A 281 -27.64 6.54 -19.31
C ASP A 281 -26.14 6.42 -19.60
N LEU A 282 -25.57 5.28 -19.24
CA LEU A 282 -24.16 4.93 -19.42
C LEU A 282 -23.92 4.00 -20.62
N THR A 283 -24.88 3.91 -21.54
CA THR A 283 -24.72 3.14 -22.77
C THR A 283 -23.50 3.67 -23.56
N GLY A 284 -22.60 2.75 -23.93
CA GLY A 284 -21.34 3.07 -24.59
C GLY A 284 -20.12 3.04 -23.69
N TYR A 285 -20.31 2.95 -22.36
CA TYR A 285 -19.25 2.68 -21.39
C TYR A 285 -19.17 1.18 -21.07
N ASP A 286 -17.97 0.69 -20.75
CA ASP A 286 -17.74 -0.72 -20.37
C ASP A 286 -18.20 -0.97 -18.92
N ILE A 287 -19.52 -0.97 -18.72
CA ILE A 287 -20.15 -1.26 -17.43
C ILE A 287 -20.73 -2.68 -17.47
N PRO A 288 -20.29 -3.62 -16.62
CA PRO A 288 -20.71 -5.03 -16.65
C PRO A 288 -22.11 -5.24 -16.04
N THR A 289 -23.12 -4.53 -16.55
CA THR A 289 -24.54 -4.62 -16.14
C THR A 289 -25.44 -4.75 -17.36
N ARG A 290 -26.61 -5.38 -17.19
CA ARG A 290 -27.59 -5.53 -18.28
C ARG A 290 -28.15 -4.18 -18.74
N GLU A 291 -28.43 -3.29 -17.79
CA GLU A 291 -28.88 -1.93 -18.02
C GLU A 291 -27.82 -0.99 -17.43
N PRO A 292 -26.98 -0.37 -18.25
CA PRO A 292 -25.91 0.51 -17.79
C PRO A 292 -26.49 1.88 -17.44
N VAL A 293 -27.22 1.96 -16.33
CA VAL A 293 -27.79 3.20 -15.80
C VAL A 293 -27.34 3.46 -14.37
N LEU A 294 -27.22 4.72 -13.98
CA LEU A 294 -26.93 5.13 -12.62
C LEU A 294 -28.05 6.05 -12.11
N VAL A 295 -28.81 5.58 -11.12
CA VAL A 295 -29.90 6.36 -10.53
C VAL A 295 -29.35 7.36 -9.52
N LEU A 296 -29.70 8.65 -9.69
CA LEU A 296 -29.19 9.76 -8.90
C LEU A 296 -30.16 10.28 -7.85
N THR A 297 -31.46 10.20 -8.10
CA THR A 297 -32.48 10.73 -7.17
C THR A 297 -33.59 9.71 -6.89
N ARG A 298 -34.28 9.90 -5.77
CA ARG A 298 -35.54 9.20 -5.48
C ARG A 298 -36.70 9.83 -6.25
N SER A 299 -37.88 9.17 -6.23
CA SER A 299 -39.09 9.67 -6.86
C SER A 299 -39.58 11.01 -6.31
N ASN A 300 -39.27 11.34 -5.08
CA ASN A 300 -39.58 12.62 -4.44
C ASN A 300 -38.52 13.72 -4.70
N GLY A 301 -37.53 13.45 -5.58
CA GLY A 301 -36.47 14.38 -5.94
C GLY A 301 -35.28 14.42 -4.99
N THR A 302 -35.35 13.76 -3.82
CA THR A 302 -34.19 13.73 -2.89
C THR A 302 -33.02 12.94 -3.45
N SER A 303 -31.79 13.35 -3.09
CA SER A 303 -30.56 12.76 -3.60
C SER A 303 -30.35 11.33 -3.10
N LEU A 304 -29.76 10.49 -3.96
CA LEU A 304 -29.15 9.21 -3.58
C LEU A 304 -27.63 9.37 -3.41
N TYR A 305 -27.00 8.41 -2.75
CA TYR A 305 -25.54 8.44 -2.55
C TYR A 305 -24.72 8.59 -3.85
N PRO A 306 -25.11 8.07 -5.04
CA PRO A 306 -24.29 8.24 -6.24
C PRO A 306 -24.03 9.69 -6.65
N ILE A 307 -25.02 10.59 -6.53
CA ILE A 307 -24.80 11.99 -6.91
C ILE A 307 -23.86 12.69 -5.90
N ARG A 308 -23.88 12.28 -4.62
CA ARG A 308 -22.98 12.80 -3.60
C ARG A 308 -21.55 12.30 -3.80
N ASP A 309 -21.37 11.04 -4.21
CA ASP A 309 -20.05 10.49 -4.58
C ASP A 309 -19.49 11.15 -5.85
N ILE A 310 -20.35 11.50 -6.82
CA ILE A 310 -19.96 12.31 -7.98
C ILE A 310 -19.50 13.70 -7.50
N ALA A 311 -20.29 14.35 -6.64
CA ALA A 311 -19.96 15.67 -6.08
C ALA A 311 -18.60 15.66 -5.38
N TYR A 312 -18.37 14.68 -4.49
CA TYR A 312 -17.08 14.53 -3.81
C TYR A 312 -15.93 14.22 -4.79
N SER A 313 -16.19 13.42 -5.82
CA SER A 313 -15.16 13.13 -6.84
C SER A 313 -14.79 14.38 -7.65
N ILE A 314 -15.76 15.23 -8.00
CA ILE A 314 -15.52 16.52 -8.65
C ILE A 314 -14.70 17.43 -7.72
N HIS A 315 -15.10 17.56 -6.46
CA HIS A 315 -14.38 18.33 -5.45
C HIS A 315 -12.90 17.92 -5.34
N LYS A 316 -12.62 16.60 -5.29
CA LYS A 316 -11.23 16.09 -5.27
C LYS A 316 -10.43 16.49 -6.52
N VAL A 317 -11.06 16.50 -7.69
CA VAL A 317 -10.41 16.94 -8.94
C VAL A 317 -10.13 18.44 -8.92
N GLU A 318 -11.04 19.24 -8.37
CA GLU A 318 -10.87 20.69 -8.22
C GLU A 318 -9.77 21.04 -7.22
N LEU A 319 -9.66 20.30 -6.11
CA LEU A 319 -8.59 20.47 -5.13
C LEU A 319 -7.21 20.09 -5.70
N ASN A 320 -7.13 19.00 -6.43
CA ASN A 320 -5.85 18.43 -6.87
C ASN A 320 -5.93 17.83 -8.27
N ASN A 321 -5.83 18.67 -9.26
CA ASN A 321 -6.15 18.48 -10.67
C ASN A 321 -5.48 17.29 -11.40
N LYS A 322 -4.64 16.43 -10.76
CA LYS A 322 -3.84 15.49 -11.59
C LYS A 322 -3.81 14.03 -11.15
N ASN A 323 -3.71 13.75 -9.87
CA ASN A 323 -3.46 12.40 -9.39
C ASN A 323 -4.33 12.06 -8.19
N ASN A 324 -5.51 11.50 -8.45
CA ASN A 324 -6.41 11.02 -7.42
C ASN A 324 -6.48 9.50 -7.47
N PHE A 325 -6.30 8.87 -6.32
CA PHE A 325 -6.50 7.44 -6.13
C PHE A 325 -7.63 7.20 -5.13
N VAL A 326 -8.37 6.12 -5.33
CA VAL A 326 -9.32 5.60 -4.34
C VAL A 326 -9.09 4.11 -4.13
N VAL A 327 -8.99 3.68 -2.88
CA VAL A 327 -8.79 2.28 -2.49
C VAL A 327 -10.13 1.68 -2.07
N LEU A 328 -10.59 0.65 -2.77
CA LEU A 328 -11.92 0.07 -2.59
C LEU A 328 -11.90 -1.46 -2.62
N GLY A 329 -12.87 -2.08 -1.93
CA GLY A 329 -13.13 -3.52 -2.10
C GLY A 329 -13.59 -3.83 -3.53
N GLU A 330 -13.27 -5.02 -4.03
CA GLU A 330 -13.66 -5.48 -5.38
C GLU A 330 -15.18 -5.46 -5.63
N ASP A 331 -15.98 -5.55 -4.56
CA ASP A 331 -17.44 -5.41 -4.60
C ASP A 331 -17.92 -4.02 -5.04
N GLN A 332 -17.09 -2.99 -4.91
CA GLN A 332 -17.39 -1.61 -5.29
C GLN A 332 -16.87 -1.25 -6.69
N GLU A 333 -16.16 -2.14 -7.37
CA GLU A 333 -15.52 -1.84 -8.65
C GLU A 333 -16.53 -1.40 -9.73
N THR A 334 -17.62 -2.16 -9.89
CA THR A 334 -18.67 -1.85 -10.89
C THR A 334 -19.32 -0.50 -10.61
N TYR A 335 -19.63 -0.23 -9.35
CA TYR A 335 -20.21 1.04 -8.93
C TYR A 335 -19.27 2.22 -9.24
N MET A 336 -18.00 2.09 -8.92
CA MET A 336 -17.03 3.15 -9.21
C MET A 336 -16.74 3.32 -10.71
N LYS A 337 -16.87 2.27 -11.52
CA LYS A 337 -16.87 2.40 -12.99
C LYS A 337 -18.04 3.24 -13.47
N GLN A 338 -19.24 3.09 -12.87
CA GLN A 338 -20.39 3.93 -13.18
C GLN A 338 -20.15 5.41 -12.79
N ILE A 339 -19.61 5.66 -11.58
CA ILE A 339 -19.21 7.02 -11.16
C ILE A 339 -18.17 7.61 -12.13
N SER A 340 -17.16 6.83 -12.50
CA SER A 340 -16.11 7.26 -13.43
C SER A 340 -16.68 7.62 -14.82
N ALA A 341 -17.66 6.86 -15.31
CA ALA A 341 -18.33 7.17 -16.57
C ALA A 341 -19.12 8.49 -16.49
N VAL A 342 -19.80 8.77 -15.37
CA VAL A 342 -20.48 10.05 -15.18
C VAL A 342 -19.49 11.22 -15.10
N LEU A 343 -18.37 11.03 -14.42
CA LEU A 343 -17.31 12.05 -14.38
C LEU A 343 -16.77 12.35 -15.78
N ASP A 344 -16.54 11.32 -16.61
CA ASP A 344 -16.10 11.48 -18.00
C ASP A 344 -17.14 12.24 -18.84
N ILE A 345 -18.43 11.90 -18.71
CA ILE A 345 -19.54 12.64 -19.36
C ILE A 345 -19.52 14.13 -18.98
N LEU A 346 -19.16 14.44 -17.74
CA LEU A 346 -19.06 15.82 -17.22
C LEU A 346 -17.72 16.49 -17.56
N GLY A 347 -16.78 15.80 -18.20
CA GLY A 347 -15.46 16.31 -18.56
C GLY A 347 -14.44 16.33 -17.41
N TYR A 348 -14.69 15.61 -16.33
CA TYR A 348 -13.77 15.47 -15.20
C TYR A 348 -12.95 14.18 -15.29
N LYS A 349 -11.68 14.24 -14.88
CA LYS A 349 -10.83 13.06 -14.79
C LYS A 349 -11.25 12.21 -13.59
N ALA A 350 -11.64 10.96 -13.84
CA ALA A 350 -11.97 10.02 -12.77
C ALA A 350 -10.73 9.65 -11.91
N PRO A 351 -10.89 9.34 -10.62
CA PRO A 351 -9.83 8.81 -9.79
C PRO A 351 -9.37 7.45 -10.30
N LYS A 352 -8.09 7.13 -10.09
CA LYS A 352 -7.55 5.78 -10.35
C LYS A 352 -8.03 4.82 -9.26
N LEU A 353 -8.61 3.70 -9.67
CA LEU A 353 -9.13 2.69 -8.75
C LEU A 353 -8.03 1.72 -8.35
N ILE A 354 -7.91 1.47 -7.05
CA ILE A 354 -7.11 0.40 -6.48
C ILE A 354 -8.06 -0.57 -5.79
N CYS A 355 -8.41 -1.64 -6.49
CA CYS A 355 -9.31 -2.65 -5.95
C CYS A 355 -8.52 -3.71 -5.18
N TYR A 356 -9.13 -4.26 -4.12
CA TYR A 356 -8.57 -5.34 -3.31
C TYR A 356 -9.61 -6.38 -2.96
N SER A 357 -9.17 -7.66 -2.84
CA SER A 357 -10.01 -8.79 -2.46
C SER A 357 -10.11 -8.96 -0.94
N TYR A 358 -11.01 -9.82 -0.48
CA TYR A 358 -11.38 -10.02 0.92
C TYR A 358 -10.27 -10.62 1.79
N VAL A 359 -10.49 -10.55 3.11
CA VAL A 359 -9.69 -11.21 4.14
C VAL A 359 -10.53 -12.31 4.78
N LEU A 360 -9.99 -13.53 4.79
CA LEU A 360 -10.52 -14.67 5.52
C LEU A 360 -9.58 -15.02 6.68
N LEU A 361 -10.15 -15.43 7.80
CA LEU A 361 -9.39 -15.86 8.97
C LEU A 361 -9.45 -17.37 9.06
N ASN A 362 -8.30 -18.02 8.91
CA ASN A 362 -8.16 -19.47 9.01
C ASN A 362 -7.55 -19.85 10.36
N GLY A 363 -8.23 -20.75 11.09
CA GLY A 363 -7.71 -21.36 12.33
C GLY A 363 -8.46 -20.99 13.60
N GLY A 364 -9.09 -21.97 14.15
CA GLY A 364 -9.74 -22.27 15.43
C GLY A 364 -10.11 -21.18 16.44
N LYS A 365 -9.24 -20.28 16.79
CA LYS A 365 -9.51 -19.21 17.79
C LYS A 365 -10.12 -17.96 17.19
N MET A 366 -10.04 -17.75 15.88
CA MET A 366 -10.50 -16.54 15.19
C MET A 366 -11.65 -16.80 14.20
N SER A 367 -12.04 -18.07 14.00
CA SER A 367 -13.24 -18.41 13.24
C SER A 367 -14.45 -18.33 14.17
N THR A 368 -15.24 -17.31 14.04
CA THR A 368 -16.58 -17.30 14.61
C THR A 368 -17.45 -18.22 13.76
N SER A 369 -17.82 -19.37 14.33
CA SER A 369 -18.88 -20.24 13.80
C SER A 369 -20.18 -19.42 13.76
N GLY A 370 -20.51 -18.82 12.61
CA GLY A 370 -21.75 -18.06 12.49
C GLY A 370 -21.67 -16.81 11.62
N GLY A 371 -20.57 -16.59 10.87
CA GLY A 371 -20.47 -15.45 9.96
C GLY A 371 -20.29 -14.08 10.63
N THR A 372 -19.84 -14.06 11.87
CA THR A 372 -19.57 -12.82 12.62
C THR A 372 -18.29 -12.15 12.11
N VAL A 373 -18.40 -10.86 11.86
CA VAL A 373 -17.31 -9.99 11.40
C VAL A 373 -16.29 -9.84 12.53
N VAL A 374 -14.99 -10.10 12.26
CA VAL A 374 -13.92 -9.91 13.25
C VAL A 374 -13.47 -8.45 13.24
N LEU A 375 -13.52 -7.82 14.40
CA LEU A 375 -13.10 -6.45 14.62
C LEU A 375 -11.57 -6.33 14.65
N VAL A 376 -11.06 -5.17 14.25
CA VAL A 376 -9.61 -4.91 14.23
C VAL A 376 -9.03 -4.98 15.64
N THR A 377 -9.74 -4.47 16.64
CA THR A 377 -9.32 -4.49 18.06
C THR A 377 -9.15 -5.90 18.60
N ASP A 378 -10.12 -6.79 18.33
CA ASP A 378 -10.04 -8.19 18.76
C ASP A 378 -8.93 -8.93 18.01
N PHE A 379 -8.76 -8.63 16.72
CA PHE A 379 -7.70 -9.20 15.93
C PHE A 379 -6.32 -8.83 16.45
N MET A 380 -6.07 -7.55 16.73
CA MET A 380 -4.81 -7.06 17.30
C MET A 380 -4.54 -7.67 18.69
N LYS A 381 -5.58 -7.79 19.50
CA LYS A 381 -5.49 -8.43 20.82
C LYS A 381 -5.01 -9.88 20.70
N ASN A 382 -5.58 -10.65 19.78
CA ASN A 382 -5.18 -12.05 19.57
C ASN A 382 -3.72 -12.17 19.09
N VAL A 383 -3.27 -11.30 18.17
CA VAL A 383 -1.86 -11.26 17.74
C VAL A 383 -0.95 -10.93 18.92
N LYS A 384 -1.33 -9.96 19.75
CA LYS A 384 -0.58 -9.53 20.94
C LYS A 384 -0.45 -10.64 21.96
N GLU A 385 -1.53 -11.33 22.30
CA GLU A 385 -1.55 -12.45 23.24
C GLU A 385 -0.65 -13.60 22.74
N THR A 386 -0.71 -13.91 21.45
CA THR A 386 0.14 -14.95 20.84
C THR A 386 1.63 -14.59 20.93
N LEU A 387 2.00 -13.33 20.64
CA LEU A 387 3.38 -12.87 20.78
C LEU A 387 3.84 -12.93 22.24
N LEU A 388 3.01 -12.48 23.20
CA LEU A 388 3.34 -12.56 24.63
C LEU A 388 3.61 -13.99 25.08
N ASP A 389 2.82 -14.96 24.62
CA ASP A 389 3.02 -16.37 24.94
C ASP A 389 4.35 -16.89 24.33
N GLU A 390 4.70 -16.48 23.11
CA GLU A 390 5.99 -16.83 22.50
C GLU A 390 7.18 -16.23 23.27
N PHE A 391 7.09 -14.97 23.74
CA PHE A 391 8.13 -14.36 24.56
C PHE A 391 8.27 -15.06 25.92
N LYS A 392 7.17 -15.41 26.58
CA LYS A 392 7.19 -16.19 27.84
C LYS A 392 7.86 -17.55 27.67
N LYS A 393 7.55 -18.30 26.61
CA LYS A 393 8.21 -19.58 26.30
C LYS A 393 9.73 -19.46 26.15
N ARG A 394 10.22 -18.28 25.75
CA ARG A 394 11.65 -17.99 25.57
C ARG A 394 12.30 -17.33 26.79
N ASN A 395 11.58 -17.17 27.88
CA ASN A 395 12.00 -16.44 29.09
C ASN A 395 12.47 -15.00 28.81
N ASN A 396 11.86 -14.33 27.84
CA ASN A 396 12.16 -12.95 27.46
C ASN A 396 11.02 -12.02 27.90
N GLU A 397 11.38 -10.87 28.44
CA GLU A 397 10.46 -9.78 28.73
C GLU A 397 10.49 -8.75 27.60
N ILE A 398 9.34 -8.19 27.26
CA ILE A 398 9.20 -7.17 26.23
C ILE A 398 8.35 -6.00 26.76
N SER A 399 8.78 -4.77 26.47
CA SER A 399 7.98 -3.58 26.81
C SER A 399 6.73 -3.49 25.93
N GLU A 400 5.68 -2.85 26.45
CA GLU A 400 4.42 -2.63 25.75
C GLU A 400 4.61 -1.91 24.40
N GLU A 401 5.44 -0.88 24.36
CA GLU A 401 5.77 -0.13 23.16
C GLU A 401 6.35 -1.04 22.05
N LYS A 402 7.36 -1.83 22.38
CA LYS A 402 7.96 -2.77 21.42
C LYS A 402 7.00 -3.85 20.98
N LEU A 403 6.18 -4.36 21.92
CA LEU A 403 5.16 -5.34 21.59
C LEU A 403 4.16 -4.81 20.58
N ASN A 404 3.73 -3.56 20.71
CA ASN A 404 2.83 -2.92 19.76
C ASN A 404 3.47 -2.76 18.37
N ILE A 405 4.77 -2.43 18.29
CA ILE A 405 5.51 -2.41 17.02
C ILE A 405 5.54 -3.81 16.38
N LEU A 406 5.77 -4.86 17.16
CA LEU A 406 5.76 -6.24 16.66
C LEU A 406 4.36 -6.68 16.19
N VAL A 407 3.30 -6.35 16.93
CA VAL A 407 1.91 -6.60 16.50
C VAL A 407 1.64 -5.94 15.16
N ASN A 408 2.01 -4.67 15.03
CA ASN A 408 1.87 -3.91 13.79
C ASN A 408 2.64 -4.57 12.63
N ALA A 409 3.90 -4.95 12.85
CA ALA A 409 4.72 -5.62 11.84
C ALA A 409 4.12 -6.96 11.40
N CYS A 410 3.63 -7.79 12.33
CA CYS A 410 2.99 -9.06 12.03
C CYS A 410 1.73 -8.87 11.16
N ILE A 411 0.90 -7.89 11.49
CA ILE A 411 -0.34 -7.61 10.75
C ILE A 411 -0.04 -7.02 9.38
N LYS A 412 0.72 -5.92 9.32
CA LYS A 412 1.02 -5.21 8.07
C LYS A 412 1.75 -6.10 7.09
N PHE A 413 2.82 -6.76 7.51
CA PHE A 413 3.60 -7.61 6.62
C PHE A 413 2.75 -8.75 6.05
N THR A 414 2.01 -9.48 6.89
CA THR A 414 1.18 -10.61 6.45
C THR A 414 0.08 -10.17 5.48
N MET A 415 -0.60 -9.05 5.76
CA MET A 415 -1.67 -8.54 4.91
C MET A 415 -1.16 -8.03 3.56
N LEU A 416 -0.01 -7.36 3.54
CA LEU A 416 0.60 -6.78 2.35
C LEU A 416 1.44 -7.79 1.55
N ASN A 417 1.78 -8.95 2.14
CA ASN A 417 2.48 -10.04 1.45
C ASN A 417 1.55 -10.91 0.57
N VAL A 418 0.29 -10.52 0.43
CA VAL A 418 -0.67 -11.13 -0.47
C VAL A 418 -1.12 -10.11 -1.50
N SER A 419 -1.02 -10.47 -2.80
CA SER A 419 -1.44 -9.57 -3.89
C SER A 419 -2.83 -8.99 -3.65
N LYS A 420 -2.99 -7.69 -3.97
CA LYS A 420 -4.25 -6.97 -3.73
C LYS A 420 -5.47 -7.68 -4.32
N ASN A 421 -5.31 -8.36 -5.46
CA ASN A 421 -6.37 -9.08 -6.17
C ASN A 421 -6.59 -10.52 -5.68
N LYS A 422 -5.93 -10.93 -4.59
CA LYS A 422 -6.07 -12.27 -4.01
C LYS A 422 -6.64 -12.18 -2.59
N ILE A 423 -7.45 -13.19 -2.23
CA ILE A 423 -7.97 -13.33 -0.88
C ILE A 423 -6.81 -13.59 0.10
N VAL A 424 -6.78 -12.82 1.20
CA VAL A 424 -5.84 -13.10 2.30
C VAL A 424 -6.44 -14.17 3.20
N ASN A 425 -5.75 -15.30 3.31
CA ASN A 425 -6.03 -16.32 4.32
C ASN A 425 -5.08 -16.09 5.50
N PHE A 426 -5.52 -15.27 6.48
CA PHE A 426 -4.67 -14.94 7.61
C PHE A 426 -4.52 -16.12 8.56
N ASN A 427 -3.28 -16.53 8.81
CA ASN A 427 -2.90 -17.53 9.79
C ASN A 427 -2.07 -16.90 10.90
N LEU A 428 -2.56 -16.96 12.14
CA LEU A 428 -1.96 -16.30 13.30
C LEU A 428 -0.57 -16.87 13.63
N GLU A 429 -0.38 -18.18 13.57
CA GLU A 429 0.90 -18.83 13.86
C GLU A 429 1.98 -18.41 12.86
N ASN A 430 1.63 -18.39 11.56
CA ASN A 430 2.56 -17.94 10.51
C ASN A 430 2.91 -16.45 10.66
N ALA A 431 1.93 -15.61 10.96
CA ALA A 431 2.12 -14.17 11.10
C ALA A 431 3.06 -13.80 12.26
N THR A 432 3.02 -14.56 13.36
CA THR A 432 3.82 -14.33 14.58
C THR A 432 5.11 -15.17 14.63
N SER A 433 5.41 -15.93 13.58
CA SER A 433 6.58 -16.81 13.51
C SER A 433 7.89 -16.04 13.49
N PHE A 434 8.91 -16.55 14.20
CA PHE A 434 10.30 -16.07 14.14
C PHE A 434 11.07 -16.62 12.92
N THR A 435 10.41 -17.38 12.05
CA THR A 435 10.97 -17.97 10.84
C THR A 435 10.00 -17.80 9.67
N GLY A 436 10.49 -17.86 8.44
CA GLY A 436 9.65 -17.73 7.25
C GLY A 436 9.26 -16.29 6.92
N GLU A 437 8.24 -16.14 6.09
CA GLU A 437 7.80 -14.84 5.56
C GLU A 437 6.89 -14.11 6.57
N SER A 438 7.47 -13.59 7.64
CA SER A 438 6.75 -12.88 8.70
C SER A 438 7.42 -11.55 9.07
N GLY A 439 6.61 -10.58 9.53
CA GLY A 439 7.12 -9.31 10.04
C GLY A 439 8.05 -9.49 11.26
N MET A 440 7.75 -10.50 12.07
CA MET A 440 8.56 -10.87 13.25
C MET A 440 9.97 -11.32 12.84
N TYR A 441 10.10 -12.20 11.86
CA TYR A 441 11.39 -12.70 11.36
C TYR A 441 12.25 -11.56 10.80
N ILE A 442 11.64 -10.62 10.08
CA ILE A 442 12.34 -9.47 9.48
C ILE A 442 12.88 -8.53 10.58
N LEU A 443 12.03 -8.14 11.55
CA LEU A 443 12.46 -7.27 12.64
C LEU A 443 13.53 -7.95 13.51
N TYR A 444 13.39 -9.24 13.80
CA TYR A 444 14.40 -10.02 14.51
C TYR A 444 15.75 -10.01 13.78
N SER A 445 15.76 -10.14 12.46
CA SER A 445 16.97 -10.10 11.64
C SER A 445 17.63 -8.73 11.68
N ILE A 446 16.87 -7.63 11.64
CA ILE A 446 17.39 -6.26 11.78
C ILE A 446 18.02 -6.06 13.17
N VAL A 447 17.37 -6.52 14.24
CA VAL A 447 17.92 -6.44 15.60
C VAL A 447 19.23 -7.22 15.71
N ARG A 448 19.32 -8.39 15.08
CA ARG A 448 20.55 -9.18 15.02
C ARG A 448 21.66 -8.43 14.29
N MET A 449 21.39 -7.80 13.14
CA MET A 449 22.36 -6.95 12.42
C MET A 449 22.85 -5.79 13.31
N LYS A 450 21.93 -5.07 13.96
CA LYS A 450 22.27 -3.98 14.89
C LYS A 450 23.13 -4.45 16.07
N SER A 451 22.89 -5.64 16.59
CA SER A 451 23.71 -6.26 17.65
C SER A 451 25.13 -6.55 17.18
N ILE A 452 25.28 -7.08 15.95
CA ILE A 452 26.61 -7.30 15.34
C ILE A 452 27.37 -5.97 15.25
N LEU A 453 26.74 -4.92 14.75
CA LEU A 453 27.36 -3.59 14.63
C LEU A 453 27.80 -3.03 15.98
N LYS A 454 26.95 -3.17 17.00
CA LYS A 454 27.25 -2.71 18.37
C LYS A 454 28.47 -3.41 18.96
N ASN A 455 28.62 -4.71 18.70
CA ASN A 455 29.72 -5.52 19.24
C ASN A 455 31.04 -5.38 18.44
N ASN A 456 31.00 -4.76 17.26
CA ASN A 456 32.15 -4.60 16.37
C ASN A 456 32.39 -3.12 16.03
N ASN A 457 32.55 -2.27 17.04
CA ASN A 457 32.80 -0.84 16.84
C ASN A 457 34.31 -0.62 16.53
N ILE A 458 34.62 -0.45 15.24
CA ILE A 458 35.97 -0.18 14.74
C ILE A 458 36.01 1.10 13.90
N LYS A 459 37.23 1.68 13.72
CA LYS A 459 37.40 2.77 12.74
C LYS A 459 37.24 2.18 11.34
N LEU A 460 36.32 2.77 10.55
CA LEU A 460 36.03 2.31 9.20
C LEU A 460 37.18 2.69 8.24
N SER A 461 37.46 1.79 7.29
CA SER A 461 38.38 2.02 6.18
C SER A 461 37.66 2.59 4.97
N ASP A 462 38.31 3.46 4.21
CA ASP A 462 37.84 3.94 2.92
C ASP A 462 37.96 2.88 1.80
N LYS A 463 38.77 1.85 2.04
CA LYS A 463 38.92 0.73 1.09
C LYS A 463 37.77 -0.26 1.30
N ILE A 464 37.21 -0.75 0.22
CA ILE A 464 36.21 -1.83 0.20
C ILE A 464 36.87 -3.08 -0.37
N LYS A 465 36.70 -4.21 0.33
CA LYS A 465 37.16 -5.53 -0.08
C LYS A 465 36.15 -6.58 0.39
N PHE A 466 35.81 -7.49 -0.50
CA PHE A 466 34.97 -8.66 -0.21
C PHE A 466 35.68 -9.92 -0.72
N ASN A 467 35.39 -11.08 -0.11
CA ASN A 467 35.98 -12.35 -0.50
C ASN A 467 35.00 -13.52 -0.49
N ASN A 468 33.68 -13.24 -0.26
CA ASN A 468 32.65 -14.26 -0.23
C ASN A 468 31.54 -13.94 -1.25
N GLU A 469 31.05 -14.94 -1.95
CA GLU A 469 30.00 -14.79 -2.97
C GLU A 469 28.70 -14.20 -2.38
N ILE A 470 28.39 -14.52 -1.12
CA ILE A 470 27.18 -13.97 -0.46
C ILE A 470 27.24 -12.44 -0.32
N GLU A 471 28.43 -11.88 -0.10
CA GLU A 471 28.65 -10.42 -0.01
C GLU A 471 28.31 -9.76 -1.35
N ASN A 472 28.74 -10.35 -2.46
CA ASN A 472 28.46 -9.88 -3.81
C ASN A 472 26.95 -9.97 -4.13
N ARG A 473 26.29 -11.03 -3.68
CA ARG A 473 24.84 -11.18 -3.85
C ARG A 473 24.05 -10.11 -3.09
N ILE A 474 24.46 -9.78 -1.86
CA ILE A 474 23.86 -8.69 -1.09
C ILE A 474 24.06 -7.34 -1.80
N ILE A 475 25.29 -7.04 -2.26
CA ILE A 475 25.57 -5.80 -3.01
C ILE A 475 24.68 -5.69 -4.25
N LYS A 476 24.55 -6.78 -5.00
CA LYS A 476 23.69 -6.81 -6.20
C LYS A 476 22.23 -6.52 -5.83
N GLU A 477 21.72 -7.18 -4.80
CA GLU A 477 20.33 -6.98 -4.38
C GLU A 477 20.08 -5.56 -3.87
N LEU A 478 21.01 -5.00 -3.09
CA LEU A 478 20.95 -3.60 -2.66
C LEU A 478 20.94 -2.63 -3.85
N SER A 479 21.71 -2.92 -4.90
CA SER A 479 21.77 -2.08 -6.11
C SER A 479 20.48 -2.08 -6.93
N LEU A 480 19.61 -3.08 -6.75
CA LEU A 480 18.32 -3.19 -7.43
C LEU A 480 17.20 -2.41 -6.72
N PHE A 481 17.44 -1.88 -5.52
CA PHE A 481 16.40 -1.18 -4.76
C PHE A 481 15.71 -0.04 -5.53
N PRO A 482 16.40 0.86 -6.23
CA PRO A 482 15.74 1.90 -7.02
C PRO A 482 14.83 1.35 -8.13
N GLU A 483 15.24 0.26 -8.79
CA GLU A 483 14.41 -0.40 -9.82
C GLU A 483 13.17 -1.05 -9.20
N GLN A 484 13.33 -1.71 -8.05
CA GLN A 484 12.21 -2.31 -7.32
C GLN A 484 11.17 -1.26 -6.93
N ILE A 485 11.61 -0.10 -6.44
CA ILE A 485 10.71 1.01 -6.12
C ILE A 485 9.95 1.49 -7.38
N ASN A 486 10.62 1.58 -8.53
CA ASN A 486 9.98 1.95 -9.79
C ASN A 486 8.89 0.93 -10.20
N GLU A 487 9.21 -0.36 -10.18
CA GLU A 487 8.25 -1.43 -10.50
C GLU A 487 7.03 -1.41 -9.56
N ILE A 488 7.28 -1.15 -8.27
CA ILE A 488 6.21 -1.06 -7.26
C ILE A 488 5.33 0.18 -7.52
N LEU A 489 5.93 1.31 -7.89
CA LEU A 489 5.21 2.54 -8.19
C LEU A 489 4.31 2.39 -9.43
N GLU A 490 4.76 1.66 -10.45
CA GLU A 490 3.98 1.37 -11.66
C GLU A 490 2.83 0.40 -11.40
N SER A 491 3.09 -0.67 -10.65
CA SER A 491 2.11 -1.73 -10.37
C SER A 491 1.16 -1.43 -9.21
N ASN A 492 1.58 -0.56 -8.28
CA ASN A 492 0.93 -0.35 -6.98
C ASN A 492 0.68 -1.67 -6.23
N GLU A 493 1.64 -2.61 -6.32
CA GLU A 493 1.52 -3.96 -5.77
C GLU A 493 2.47 -4.15 -4.58
N PRO A 494 1.97 -4.20 -3.34
CA PRO A 494 2.82 -4.28 -2.15
C PRO A 494 3.65 -5.57 -2.06
N THR A 495 3.20 -6.66 -2.71
CA THR A 495 3.91 -7.95 -2.67
C THR A 495 5.29 -7.90 -3.31
N HIS A 496 5.57 -6.97 -4.20
CA HIS A 496 6.91 -6.80 -4.74
C HIS A 496 7.87 -6.33 -3.65
N LEU A 497 7.43 -5.37 -2.82
CA LEU A 497 8.25 -4.87 -1.72
C LEU A 497 8.44 -5.89 -0.61
N THR A 498 7.38 -6.61 -0.21
CA THR A 498 7.49 -7.64 0.84
C THR A 498 8.42 -8.77 0.43
N LYS A 499 8.38 -9.21 -0.83
CA LYS A 499 9.30 -10.22 -1.38
C LYS A 499 10.74 -9.71 -1.43
N TYR A 500 10.94 -8.47 -1.82
CA TYR A 500 12.26 -7.84 -1.82
C TYR A 500 12.87 -7.80 -0.40
N ILE A 501 12.10 -7.34 0.59
CA ILE A 501 12.49 -7.33 2.00
C ILE A 501 12.86 -8.74 2.48
N PHE A 502 12.01 -9.72 2.17
CA PHE A 502 12.24 -11.11 2.57
C PHE A 502 13.50 -11.69 1.94
N ASN A 503 13.74 -11.44 0.64
CA ASN A 503 14.95 -11.86 -0.05
C ASN A 503 16.22 -11.28 0.60
N LEU A 504 16.25 -9.96 0.87
CA LEU A 504 17.37 -9.34 1.60
C LEU A 504 17.60 -9.96 2.98
N THR A 505 16.52 -10.29 3.69
CA THR A 505 16.61 -10.92 5.01
C THR A 505 17.15 -12.35 4.92
N GLN A 506 16.77 -13.11 3.89
CA GLN A 506 17.34 -14.44 3.63
C GLN A 506 18.83 -14.38 3.27
N LEU A 507 19.23 -13.42 2.45
CA LEU A 507 20.63 -13.21 2.12
C LEU A 507 21.46 -12.85 3.37
N PHE A 508 20.90 -12.03 4.27
CA PHE A 508 21.54 -11.77 5.57
C PHE A 508 21.64 -13.03 6.42
N SER A 509 20.60 -13.88 6.49
CA SER A 509 20.68 -15.13 7.27
C SER A 509 21.80 -16.01 6.78
N LYS A 510 21.96 -16.16 5.46
CA LYS A 510 23.07 -16.90 4.87
C LYS A 510 24.44 -16.24 5.12
N PHE A 511 24.50 -14.90 5.00
CA PHE A 511 25.72 -14.15 5.35
C PHE A 511 26.12 -14.38 6.81
N TYR A 512 25.14 -14.39 7.73
CA TYR A 512 25.39 -14.63 9.16
C TYR A 512 25.93 -16.04 9.45
N GLU A 513 25.52 -17.05 8.68
CA GLU A 513 26.00 -18.42 8.78
C GLU A 513 27.41 -18.57 8.22
N ASP A 514 27.70 -17.95 7.06
CA ASP A 514 28.92 -18.13 6.29
C ASP A 514 30.07 -17.20 6.75
N VAL A 515 29.75 -16.06 7.41
CA VAL A 515 30.71 -14.98 7.66
C VAL A 515 30.74 -14.59 9.15
N ASN A 516 31.90 -14.74 9.78
CA ASN A 516 32.12 -14.31 11.16
C ASN A 516 32.86 -12.96 11.20
N ILE A 517 32.12 -11.88 11.38
CA ILE A 517 32.71 -10.52 11.45
C ILE A 517 33.55 -10.32 12.69
N SER A 518 33.14 -10.88 13.84
CA SER A 518 33.86 -10.65 15.13
C SER A 518 35.26 -11.18 15.11
N ASN A 519 35.49 -12.33 14.47
CA ASN A 519 36.78 -13.00 14.40
C ASN A 519 37.62 -12.64 13.15
N GLU A 520 37.12 -11.70 12.31
CA GLU A 520 37.86 -11.25 11.13
C GLU A 520 39.10 -10.41 11.53
N GLU A 521 40.27 -10.83 11.07
CA GLU A 521 41.56 -10.18 11.37
C GLU A 521 41.94 -9.13 10.33
N ASP A 522 41.51 -9.30 9.06
CA ASP A 522 41.72 -8.28 8.02
C ASP A 522 40.79 -7.08 8.29
N ILE A 523 41.40 -6.00 8.79
CA ILE A 523 40.68 -4.77 9.18
C ILE A 523 39.91 -4.18 8.01
N VAL A 524 40.42 -4.27 6.77
CA VAL A 524 39.74 -3.75 5.58
C VAL A 524 38.51 -4.58 5.28
N LEU A 525 38.62 -5.91 5.32
CA LEU A 525 37.51 -6.83 5.10
C LEU A 525 36.46 -6.69 6.20
N LYS A 526 36.87 -6.64 7.47
CA LYS A 526 35.95 -6.40 8.60
C LYS A 526 35.22 -5.07 8.47
N SER A 527 35.94 -4.00 8.12
CA SER A 527 35.33 -2.68 7.87
C SER A 527 34.32 -2.73 6.73
N SER A 528 34.65 -3.40 5.63
CA SER A 528 33.77 -3.54 4.47
C SER A 528 32.45 -4.25 4.82
N ARG A 529 32.53 -5.33 5.62
CA ARG A 529 31.37 -6.09 6.12
C ARG A 529 30.48 -5.27 7.05
N ILE A 530 31.09 -4.46 7.92
CA ILE A 530 30.35 -3.52 8.79
C ILE A 530 29.59 -2.48 7.94
N ARG A 531 30.25 -1.91 6.92
CA ARG A 531 29.59 -0.96 5.99
C ARG A 531 28.46 -1.63 5.22
N LEU A 532 28.66 -2.86 4.74
CA LEU A 532 27.63 -3.65 4.07
C LEU A 532 26.39 -3.87 4.96
N LEU A 533 26.58 -4.24 6.23
CA LEU A 533 25.48 -4.40 7.18
C LEU A 533 24.75 -3.07 7.45
N LYS A 534 25.46 -1.95 7.51
CA LYS A 534 24.82 -0.63 7.64
C LYS A 534 23.95 -0.30 6.43
N CYS A 535 24.45 -0.55 5.22
CA CYS A 535 23.68 -0.36 3.99
C CYS A 535 22.44 -1.27 3.96
N LEU A 536 22.58 -2.53 4.40
CA LEU A 536 21.48 -3.48 4.45
C LEU A 536 20.38 -3.05 5.45
N ILE A 537 20.77 -2.59 6.64
CA ILE A 537 19.84 -2.04 7.64
C ILE A 537 19.14 -0.80 7.09
N ASP A 538 19.85 0.10 6.41
CA ASP A 538 19.29 1.33 5.85
C ASP A 538 18.21 1.03 4.81
N VAL A 539 18.51 0.15 3.85
CA VAL A 539 17.56 -0.23 2.79
C VAL A 539 16.36 -0.99 3.37
N LEU A 540 16.58 -1.92 4.30
CA LEU A 540 15.48 -2.63 4.98
C LEU A 540 14.60 -1.67 5.80
N THR A 541 15.19 -0.71 6.49
CA THR A 541 14.44 0.29 7.29
C THR A 541 13.59 1.19 6.38
N LYS A 542 14.14 1.66 5.25
CA LYS A 542 13.39 2.42 4.24
C LYS A 542 12.23 1.60 3.66
N SER A 543 12.50 0.34 3.32
CA SER A 543 11.48 -0.58 2.79
C SER A 543 10.36 -0.85 3.79
N LEU A 544 10.69 -1.06 5.07
CA LEU A 544 9.70 -1.24 6.13
C LEU A 544 8.90 0.04 6.38
N LYS A 545 9.53 1.21 6.32
CA LYS A 545 8.84 2.50 6.44
C LYS A 545 7.80 2.69 5.34
N ILE A 546 8.07 2.26 4.11
CA ILE A 546 7.09 2.28 3.02
C ILE A 546 5.89 1.37 3.35
N LEU A 547 6.11 0.23 4.01
CA LEU A 547 5.03 -0.63 4.52
C LEU A 547 4.33 -0.05 5.77
N GLY A 548 4.76 1.10 6.29
CA GLY A 548 4.28 1.68 7.55
C GLY A 548 4.70 0.88 8.79
N ILE A 549 5.80 0.13 8.72
CA ILE A 549 6.33 -0.71 9.80
C ILE A 549 7.55 -0.02 10.41
N GLU A 550 7.52 0.19 11.72
CA GLU A 550 8.64 0.73 12.50
C GLU A 550 9.67 -0.36 12.83
N THR A 551 10.92 0.04 12.99
CA THR A 551 11.99 -0.85 13.43
C THR A 551 12.30 -0.68 14.91
N ILE A 552 12.82 -1.73 15.55
CA ILE A 552 13.24 -1.71 16.95
C ILE A 552 14.74 -1.99 17.07
N ASP A 553 15.33 -1.54 18.19
CA ASP A 553 16.79 -1.70 18.41
C ASP A 553 17.14 -2.97 19.19
N LYS A 554 16.20 -3.52 19.91
CA LYS A 554 16.37 -4.71 20.74
C LYS A 554 15.04 -5.41 20.97
N ILE A 555 14.99 -6.71 20.74
CA ILE A 555 13.90 -7.63 21.09
C ILE A 555 14.25 -8.37 22.37
#